data_3126b22f9364645838ced69e197a107e
#
_entry.id   3126b22f9364645838ced69e197a107e
#
_cell.length_a   1.000
_cell.length_b   1.000
_cell.length_c   1.000
_cell.angle_alpha   90.00
_cell.angle_beta   90.00
_cell.angle_gamma   90.00
#
_symmetry.space_group_name_H-M   'P 1'
#
loop_
_entity.id
_entity.type
_entity.pdbx_description
1 polymer ?
#
loop_
_entity_poly.entity_id
_entity_poly.type
_entity_poly.pdbx_seq_one_letter_code
_entity_poly.pdbx_strand_id
1 'polypeptide(L)' 'PTSALDHETGHKVMELLREVAVGADRAFVVVTHDARIFEFADRIAKMDDGHITSVENLRKDL' A
#
# COMPACT_ATOMS: atom_id res chain seq x y z
N PRO A 1 -14.70 -13.12 6.44
CA PRO A 1 -13.27 -13.26 6.62
C PRO A 1 -12.92 -12.92 8.04
N THR A 2 -11.91 -13.53 8.49
CA THR A 2 -11.43 -13.24 9.81
C THR A 2 -10.34 -12.23 9.73
N SER A 3 -10.54 -11.14 10.40
CA SER A 3 -9.59 -10.06 10.35
C SER A 3 -8.23 -10.46 10.88
N ALA A 4 -8.19 -11.31 11.87
CA ALA A 4 -6.92 -11.69 12.48
C ALA A 4 -6.04 -12.44 11.50
N LEU A 5 -6.61 -13.41 10.80
CA LEU A 5 -5.87 -14.17 9.80
C LEU A 5 -5.45 -13.27 8.65
N ASP A 6 -6.36 -12.45 8.20
CA ASP A 6 -6.12 -11.59 7.08
C ASP A 6 -5.04 -10.55 7.37
N HIS A 7 -4.94 -10.11 8.62
CA HIS A 7 -3.95 -9.15 9.00
C HIS A 7 -2.53 -9.70 8.79
N GLU A 8 -2.28 -10.91 9.28
CA GLU A 8 -0.97 -11.51 9.17
C GLU A 8 -0.65 -11.92 7.74
N THR A 9 -1.63 -12.52 7.07
CA THR A 9 -1.45 -12.94 5.69
C THR A 9 -1.24 -11.73 4.79
N GLY A 10 -2.02 -10.68 5.01
CA GLY A 10 -1.90 -9.47 4.22
C GLY A 10 -0.53 -8.82 4.36
N HIS A 11 0.02 -8.84 5.58
CA HIS A 11 1.33 -8.28 5.81
C HIS A 11 2.39 -9.02 4.98
N LYS A 12 2.33 -10.34 4.96
CA LYS A 12 3.28 -11.14 4.20
C LYS A 12 3.14 -10.93 2.71
N VAL A 13 1.91 -10.80 2.24
CA VAL A 13 1.67 -10.55 0.83
C VAL A 13 2.27 -9.19 0.43
N MET A 14 2.10 -8.19 1.28
CA MET A 14 2.65 -6.87 0.97
C MET A 14 4.17 -6.88 0.95
N GLU A 15 4.79 -7.65 1.84
CA GLU A 15 6.24 -7.77 1.82
C GLU A 15 6.72 -8.40 0.51
N LEU A 16 6.03 -9.43 0.05
CA LEU A 16 6.39 -10.09 -1.20
C LEU A 16 6.21 -9.15 -2.40
N LEU A 17 5.11 -8.43 -2.41
CA LEU A 17 4.86 -7.49 -3.50
C LEU A 17 5.92 -6.40 -3.55
N ARG A 18 6.33 -5.93 -2.38
CA ARG A 18 7.37 -4.91 -2.32
C ARG A 18 8.68 -5.43 -2.87
N GLU A 19 9.04 -6.67 -2.54
CA GLU A 19 10.26 -7.26 -3.07
C GLU A 19 10.23 -7.39 -4.58
N VAL A 20 9.09 -7.79 -5.11
CA VAL A 20 8.95 -7.92 -6.56
C VAL A 20 9.04 -6.57 -7.26
N ALA A 21 8.52 -5.53 -6.61
CA ALA A 21 8.51 -4.21 -7.21
C ALA A 21 9.87 -3.52 -7.18
N VAL A 22 10.68 -3.83 -6.19
CA VAL A 22 11.99 -3.17 -6.04
C VAL A 22 12.88 -3.54 -7.21
N GLY A 23 13.46 -2.54 -7.87
CA GLY A 23 14.34 -2.75 -8.99
C GLY A 23 13.66 -3.20 -10.26
N ALA A 24 12.34 -3.30 -10.25
CA ALA A 24 11.57 -3.69 -11.43
C ALA A 24 10.88 -2.46 -12.01
N ASP A 25 10.59 -2.55 -13.29
CA ASP A 25 9.89 -1.47 -13.97
C ASP A 25 8.39 -1.64 -13.79
N ARG A 26 7.92 -1.60 -12.55
CA ARG A 26 6.55 -1.92 -12.20
C ARG A 26 6.02 -0.98 -11.15
N ALA A 27 4.69 -0.91 -11.10
CA ALA A 27 4.00 -0.19 -10.03
C ALA A 27 2.85 -1.05 -9.55
N PHE A 28 2.61 -1.06 -8.25
CA PHE A 28 1.46 -1.73 -7.67
C PHE A 28 0.55 -0.70 -7.04
N VAL A 29 -0.73 -0.83 -7.30
CA VAL A 29 -1.74 0.03 -6.71
C VAL A 29 -2.61 -0.83 -5.82
N VAL A 30 -2.72 -0.45 -4.56
CA VAL A 30 -3.52 -1.17 -3.58
C VAL A 30 -4.58 -0.23 -3.03
N VAL A 31 -5.81 -0.66 -3.08
CA VAL A 31 -6.92 0.11 -2.52
C VAL A 31 -7.32 -0.53 -1.20
N THR A 32 -7.24 0.23 -0.13
CA THR A 32 -7.52 -0.31 1.20
C THR A 32 -7.86 0.83 2.15
N HIS A 33 -8.55 0.48 3.23
CA HIS A 33 -8.75 1.41 4.34
C HIS A 33 -7.99 0.95 5.58
N ASP A 34 -7.08 -0.01 5.41
CA ASP A 34 -6.31 -0.55 6.53
C ASP A 34 -4.99 0.20 6.63
N ALA A 35 -4.88 1.04 7.65
CA ALA A 35 -3.70 1.88 7.83
C ALA A 35 -2.43 1.07 8.07
N ARG A 36 -2.56 -0.18 8.49
CA ARG A 36 -1.39 -1.01 8.75
C ARG A 36 -0.65 -1.37 7.47
N ILE A 37 -1.31 -1.28 6.34
CA ILE A 37 -0.67 -1.54 5.05
C ILE A 37 0.08 -0.31 4.56
N PHE A 38 -0.21 0.84 5.11
CA PHE A 38 0.38 2.10 4.64
C PHE A 38 1.89 2.13 4.75
N GLU A 39 2.46 1.37 5.69
CA GLU A 39 3.92 1.36 5.86
C GLU A 39 4.64 0.81 4.64
N PHE A 40 3.95 0.06 3.80
CA PHE A 40 4.56 -0.50 2.59
C PHE A 40 4.44 0.44 1.40
N ALA A 41 3.73 1.53 1.54
CA ALA A 41 3.46 2.40 0.41
C ALA A 41 4.59 3.41 0.22
N ASP A 42 4.87 3.73 -1.03
CA ASP A 42 5.73 4.85 -1.35
C ASP A 42 4.93 6.14 -1.45
N ARG A 43 3.68 6.02 -1.87
CA ARG A 43 2.77 7.15 -1.99
C ARG A 43 1.39 6.70 -1.55
N ILE A 44 0.70 7.60 -0.87
CA ILE A 44 -0.67 7.34 -0.43
C ILE A 44 -1.56 8.45 -0.99
N ALA A 45 -2.57 8.04 -1.72
CA ALA A 45 -3.60 8.96 -2.21
C ALA A 45 -4.86 8.73 -1.41
N LYS A 46 -5.37 9.77 -0.79
CA LYS A 46 -6.62 9.69 -0.07
C LYS A 46 -7.76 10.06 -0.99
N MET A 47 -8.82 9.27 -0.93
CA MET A 47 -9.98 9.48 -1.78
C MET A 47 -11.21 9.67 -0.93
N ASP A 48 -12.08 10.54 -1.40
CA ASP A 48 -13.36 10.78 -0.76
C ASP A 48 -14.37 11.04 -1.86
N ASP A 49 -15.44 10.24 -1.85
CA ASP A 49 -16.54 10.41 -2.79
C ASP A 49 -16.07 10.45 -4.24
N GLY A 50 -15.15 9.56 -4.58
CA GLY A 50 -14.66 9.46 -5.95
C GLY A 50 -13.61 10.47 -6.34
N HIS A 51 -13.17 11.29 -5.41
CA HIS A 51 -12.16 12.32 -5.68
C HIS A 51 -10.93 12.10 -4.84
N ILE A 52 -9.77 12.38 -5.43
CA ILE A 52 -8.53 12.35 -4.69
C ILE A 52 -8.39 13.67 -3.95
N THR A 53 -8.35 13.59 -2.62
CA THR A 53 -8.30 14.79 -1.78
C THR A 53 -6.88 15.16 -1.39
N SER A 54 -5.97 14.19 -1.37
CA SER A 54 -4.58 14.48 -1.07
C SER A 54 -3.70 13.34 -1.55
N VAL A 55 -2.44 13.66 -1.82
CA VAL A 55 -1.41 12.68 -2.16
C VAL A 55 -0.21 12.97 -1.29
N GLU A 56 0.27 11.93 -0.62
CA GLU A 56 1.41 12.06 0.27
C GLU A 56 2.51 11.13 -0.20
N ASN A 57 3.71 11.66 -0.37
CA ASN A 57 4.88 10.86 -0.68
C ASN A 57 5.58 10.47 0.60
N LEU A 58 5.70 9.18 0.85
CA LEU A 58 6.33 8.67 2.05
C LEU A 58 7.81 8.43 1.85
N ARG A 59 8.23 8.26 0.61
CA ARG A 59 9.65 8.06 0.30
C ARG A 59 10.19 9.29 -0.38
N LYS A 60 10.99 10.02 0.36
CA LYS A 60 11.48 11.31 -0.12
C LYS A 60 12.62 11.19 -1.12
N ASP A 61 13.22 10.03 -1.21
CA ASP A 61 14.35 9.80 -2.09
C ASP A 61 13.94 9.24 -3.46
N LEU A 62 12.67 9.27 -3.75
CA LEU A 62 12.18 8.80 -5.04
C LEU A 62 12.17 9.90 -6.09
#